data_5fcaa38b2ec9d39416a70b57468c12af
#
_entry.id   5fcaa38b2ec9d39416a70b57468c12af
#
_cell.length_a   1.000
_cell.length_b   1.000
_cell.length_c   1.000
_cell.angle_alpha   90.00
_cell.angle_beta   90.00
_cell.angle_gamma   90.00
#
_symmetry.space_group_name_H-M   'P 1'
#
loop_
_entity.id
_entity.type
_entity.pdbx_description
1 polymer ?
#
loop_
_entity_poly.entity_id
_entity_poly.type
_entity_poly.pdbx_seq_one_letter_code
_entity_poly.pdbx_strand_id
1 'polypeptide(L)'
;MKHKLLTGSLSFTVGMGFSVLPAVAQQSPASTEVKPNVIIINVDDLGYGDIGCYGATKVKTPNIDRLASQGRSFTDAHSSSAVSTPSRYGLMTGQ
;
A
#
# COMPACT_ATOMS: atom_id res chain seq x y z
N MET A 1 -5.48 78.47 44.81
CA MET A 1 -4.51 77.36 44.99
C MET A 1 -4.93 76.25 44.17
N LYS A 2 -4.19 75.92 43.03
CA LYS A 2 -4.54 74.88 42.07
C LYS A 2 -3.35 73.89 42.07
N HIS A 3 -3.58 72.70 42.58
CA HIS A 3 -2.61 71.64 42.54
C HIS A 3 -2.74 70.91 41.22
N LYS A 4 -1.67 70.90 40.41
CA LYS A 4 -1.53 70.03 39.19
C LYS A 4 -0.96 68.68 39.63
N LEU A 5 -1.73 67.61 39.45
CA LEU A 5 -1.21 66.28 39.51
C LEU A 5 -0.59 65.94 38.15
N LEU A 6 0.68 65.59 38.15
CA LEU A 6 1.36 64.92 36.99
C LEU A 6 1.12 63.45 37.11
N THR A 7 0.37 62.91 36.17
CA THR A 7 0.27 61.44 35.95
C THR A 7 1.34 60.98 34.92
N GLY A 8 2.42 60.39 35.46
CA GLY A 8 3.41 59.75 34.60
C GLY A 8 2.90 58.41 34.13
N SER A 9 2.69 58.26 32.82
CA SER A 9 2.37 56.99 32.18
C SER A 9 3.68 56.21 31.94
N LEU A 10 3.82 55.07 32.63
CA LEU A 10 4.93 54.14 32.44
C LEU A 10 4.50 53.08 31.41
N SER A 11 4.90 53.26 30.14
CA SER A 11 4.69 52.29 29.10
C SER A 11 5.68 51.12 29.25
N PHE A 12 5.15 49.98 29.61
CA PHE A 12 5.91 48.72 29.67
C PHE A 12 5.80 47.98 28.33
N THR A 13 6.84 48.06 27.51
CA THR A 13 6.91 47.34 26.23
C THR A 13 7.39 45.90 26.50
N VAL A 14 6.47 44.95 26.49
CA VAL A 14 6.78 43.53 26.55
C VAL A 14 7.24 43.07 25.15
N GLY A 15 8.56 42.94 24.98
CA GLY A 15 9.15 42.36 23.78
C GLY A 15 8.90 40.83 23.76
N MET A 16 7.96 40.36 22.95
CA MET A 16 7.80 38.93 22.64
C MET A 16 8.92 38.51 21.69
N GLY A 17 10.00 37.95 22.28
CA GLY A 17 11.04 37.26 21.51
C GLY A 17 10.50 35.96 20.95
N PHE A 18 10.22 35.93 19.65
CA PHE A 18 9.94 34.68 18.92
C PHE A 18 11.26 33.93 18.75
N SER A 19 11.51 32.94 19.63
CA SER A 19 12.59 31.98 19.43
C SER A 19 12.16 30.99 18.33
N VAL A 20 12.67 31.18 17.12
CA VAL A 20 12.52 30.23 16.03
C VAL A 20 13.47 29.06 16.31
N LEU A 21 12.97 27.99 16.89
CA LEU A 21 13.70 26.73 16.98
C LEU A 21 13.87 26.15 15.58
N PRO A 22 15.08 25.78 15.14
CA PRO A 22 15.24 25.08 13.87
C PRO A 22 14.50 23.75 13.95
N ALA A 23 13.52 23.54 13.08
CA ALA A 23 12.88 22.25 12.89
C ALA A 23 13.95 21.30 12.33
N VAL A 24 14.50 20.47 13.20
CA VAL A 24 15.32 19.34 12.78
C VAL A 24 14.37 18.40 12.04
N ALA A 25 14.45 18.38 10.72
CA ALA A 25 13.76 17.40 9.91
C ALA A 25 14.28 16.02 10.33
N GLN A 26 13.47 15.27 11.09
CA GLN A 26 13.72 13.87 11.38
C GLN A 26 13.64 13.13 10.04
N GLN A 27 14.80 12.87 9.44
CA GLN A 27 14.91 11.92 8.36
C GLN A 27 14.57 10.56 8.98
N SER A 28 13.37 10.06 8.73
CA SER A 28 13.04 8.66 8.97
C SER A 28 14.10 7.81 8.26
N PRO A 29 14.72 6.84 8.94
CA PRO A 29 15.64 5.94 8.28
C PRO A 29 14.91 5.34 7.08
N ALA A 30 15.50 5.47 5.88
CA ALA A 30 14.99 4.81 4.70
C ALA A 30 14.91 3.32 5.03
N SER A 31 13.70 2.79 5.21
CA SER A 31 13.49 1.37 5.35
C SER A 31 14.04 0.76 4.06
N THR A 32 15.08 -0.05 4.16
CA THR A 32 15.51 -0.93 3.08
C THR A 32 14.40 -1.94 2.88
N GLU A 33 13.40 -1.56 2.11
CA GLU A 33 12.27 -2.42 1.77
C GLU A 33 12.82 -3.57 0.91
N VAL A 34 12.96 -4.73 1.53
CA VAL A 34 13.34 -5.95 0.82
C VAL A 34 12.16 -6.32 -0.08
N LYS A 35 12.33 -6.10 -1.38
CA LYS A 35 11.31 -6.46 -2.36
C LYS A 35 11.18 -7.99 -2.40
N PRO A 36 9.97 -8.54 -2.27
CA PRO A 36 9.76 -9.98 -2.32
C PRO A 36 10.00 -10.53 -3.73
N ASN A 37 10.41 -11.79 -3.81
CA ASN A 37 10.39 -12.52 -5.06
C ASN A 37 8.95 -12.87 -5.40
N VAL A 38 8.57 -12.73 -6.69
CA VAL A 38 7.24 -13.04 -7.20
C VAL A 38 7.35 -14.15 -8.24
N ILE A 39 6.58 -15.22 -8.06
CA ILE A 39 6.47 -16.33 -9.01
C ILE A 39 5.05 -16.33 -9.56
N ILE A 40 4.92 -16.28 -10.89
CA ILE A 40 3.64 -16.37 -11.58
C ILE A 40 3.57 -17.75 -12.25
N ILE A 41 2.53 -18.53 -11.92
CA ILE A 41 2.26 -19.83 -12.54
C ILE A 41 1.00 -19.65 -13.37
N ASN A 42 1.18 -19.62 -14.70
CA ASN A 42 0.08 -19.55 -15.65
C ASN A 42 -0.08 -20.91 -16.32
N VAL A 43 -1.24 -21.52 -16.14
CA VAL A 43 -1.54 -22.86 -16.68
C VAL A 43 -2.44 -22.71 -17.91
N ASP A 44 -2.02 -23.29 -19.02
CA ASP A 44 -2.79 -23.30 -20.26
C ASP A 44 -3.87 -24.40 -20.22
N ASP A 45 -5.01 -24.17 -20.83
CA ASP A 45 -6.15 -25.07 -20.94
C ASP A 45 -6.66 -25.66 -19.61
N LEU A 46 -6.48 -24.97 -18.50
CA LEU A 46 -7.02 -25.37 -17.19
C LEU A 46 -8.38 -24.70 -16.95
N GLY A 47 -9.43 -25.49 -16.83
CA GLY A 47 -10.77 -25.02 -16.50
C GLY A 47 -10.91 -24.68 -15.00
N TYR A 48 -11.84 -23.80 -14.66
CA TYR A 48 -12.13 -23.40 -13.29
C TYR A 48 -12.43 -24.61 -12.37
N GLY A 49 -13.16 -25.62 -12.86
CA GLY A 49 -13.52 -26.81 -12.10
C GLY A 49 -12.50 -27.96 -12.14
N ASP A 50 -11.30 -27.73 -12.66
CA ASP A 50 -10.32 -28.81 -12.87
C ASP A 50 -9.36 -28.99 -11.69
N ILE A 51 -9.43 -28.13 -10.67
CA ILE A 51 -8.61 -28.23 -9.45
C ILE A 51 -9.46 -28.40 -8.20
N GLY A 52 -8.91 -29.07 -7.19
CA GLY A 52 -9.65 -29.46 -5.98
C GLY A 52 -10.26 -28.31 -5.22
N CYS A 53 -9.53 -27.21 -5.03
CA CYS A 53 -10.02 -26.04 -4.32
C CYS A 53 -11.21 -25.33 -5.00
N TYR A 54 -11.47 -25.62 -6.26
CA TYR A 54 -12.66 -25.16 -7.00
C TYR A 54 -13.67 -26.27 -7.30
N GLY A 55 -13.54 -27.43 -6.66
CA GLY A 55 -14.54 -28.48 -6.67
C GLY A 55 -14.26 -29.67 -7.59
N ALA A 56 -13.06 -29.81 -8.13
CA ALA A 56 -12.69 -31.00 -8.88
C ALA A 56 -12.80 -32.27 -7.99
N THR A 57 -13.49 -33.29 -8.50
CA THR A 57 -13.68 -34.56 -7.79
C THR A 57 -12.88 -35.72 -8.40
N LYS A 58 -12.61 -35.66 -9.68
CA LYS A 58 -11.92 -36.69 -10.45
C LYS A 58 -10.40 -36.62 -10.39
N VAL A 59 -9.88 -35.41 -10.27
CA VAL A 59 -8.45 -35.13 -10.20
C VAL A 59 -8.10 -34.61 -8.81
N LYS A 60 -6.99 -35.08 -8.25
CA LYS A 60 -6.49 -34.58 -6.96
C LYS A 60 -5.35 -33.62 -7.17
N THR A 61 -5.47 -32.44 -6.60
CA THR A 61 -4.48 -31.35 -6.73
C THR A 61 -3.98 -30.86 -5.36
N PRO A 62 -3.41 -31.74 -4.51
CA PRO A 62 -3.17 -31.46 -3.10
C PRO A 62 -2.20 -30.28 -2.88
N ASN A 63 -1.24 -30.07 -3.76
CA ASN A 63 -0.28 -28.96 -3.63
C ASN A 63 -0.93 -27.62 -3.97
N ILE A 64 -1.78 -27.58 -5.00
CA ILE A 64 -2.55 -26.39 -5.37
C ILE A 64 -3.57 -26.08 -4.29
N ASP A 65 -4.28 -27.08 -3.79
CA ASP A 65 -5.27 -26.96 -2.73
C ASP A 65 -4.63 -26.41 -1.43
N ARG A 66 -3.44 -26.88 -1.09
CA ARG A 66 -2.66 -26.37 0.03
C ARG A 66 -2.27 -24.90 -0.18
N LEU A 67 -1.79 -24.54 -1.36
CA LEU A 67 -1.45 -23.17 -1.69
C LEU A 67 -2.67 -22.25 -1.59
N ALA A 68 -3.81 -22.68 -2.11
CA ALA A 68 -5.08 -21.97 -2.01
C ALA A 68 -5.53 -21.75 -0.56
N SER A 69 -5.36 -22.76 0.31
CA SER A 69 -5.72 -22.68 1.73
C SER A 69 -4.83 -21.73 2.54
N GLN A 70 -3.61 -21.50 2.09
CA GLN A 70 -2.63 -20.60 2.73
C GLN A 70 -2.65 -19.19 2.17
N GLY A 71 -3.31 -19.00 1.02
CA GLY A 71 -3.33 -17.74 0.29
C GLY A 71 -4.73 -17.15 0.16
N ARG A 72 -4.97 -16.55 -0.99
CA ARG A 72 -6.25 -15.97 -1.36
C ARG A 72 -6.74 -16.57 -2.67
N SER A 73 -7.97 -17.08 -2.68
CA SER A 73 -8.64 -17.58 -3.87
C SER A 73 -9.61 -16.52 -4.39
N PHE A 74 -9.68 -16.37 -5.69
CA PHE A 74 -10.59 -15.46 -6.36
C PHE A 74 -11.66 -16.27 -7.09
N THR A 75 -12.91 -15.96 -6.86
CA THR A 75 -14.06 -16.64 -7.47
C THR A 75 -14.52 -16.03 -8.79
N ASP A 76 -14.03 -14.82 -9.09
CA ASP A 76 -14.40 -14.07 -10.28
C ASP A 76 -13.16 -13.34 -10.85
N ALA A 77 -12.14 -14.12 -11.20
CA ALA A 77 -10.94 -13.63 -11.86
C ALA A 77 -10.91 -14.12 -13.30
N HIS A 78 -10.68 -13.19 -14.23
CA HIS A 78 -10.69 -13.46 -15.65
C HIS A 78 -9.34 -13.14 -16.28
N SER A 79 -8.93 -13.93 -17.27
CA SER A 79 -7.82 -13.57 -18.14
C SER A 79 -8.24 -12.45 -19.11
N SER A 80 -7.28 -11.73 -19.67
CA SER A 80 -7.54 -10.67 -20.64
C SER A 80 -8.15 -11.19 -21.96
N SER A 81 -8.07 -12.50 -22.21
CA SER A 81 -8.65 -13.15 -23.38
C SER A 81 -8.95 -14.62 -23.11
N ALA A 82 -9.87 -15.19 -23.87
CA ALA A 82 -10.18 -16.62 -23.85
C ALA A 82 -9.17 -17.49 -24.62
N VAL A 83 -8.20 -16.88 -25.30
CA VAL A 83 -7.21 -17.57 -26.14
C VAL A 83 -5.81 -17.35 -25.58
N SER A 84 -4.98 -18.39 -25.61
CA SER A 84 -3.67 -18.44 -24.98
C SER A 84 -2.73 -17.29 -25.40
N THR A 85 -2.59 -17.02 -26.70
CA THR A 85 -1.65 -16.01 -27.21
C THR A 85 -1.95 -14.59 -26.71
N PRO A 86 -3.16 -14.05 -26.84
CA PRO A 86 -3.46 -12.71 -26.34
C PRO A 86 -3.48 -12.65 -24.80
N SER A 87 -3.87 -13.73 -24.11
CA SER A 87 -3.79 -13.77 -22.64
C SER A 87 -2.36 -13.67 -22.14
N ARG A 88 -1.43 -14.42 -22.75
CA ARG A 88 -0.01 -14.34 -22.41
C ARG A 88 0.60 -12.99 -22.79
N TYR A 89 0.19 -12.42 -23.91
CA TYR A 89 0.60 -11.08 -24.31
C TYR A 89 0.20 -10.07 -23.23
N GLY A 90 -1.07 -10.05 -22.82
CA GLY A 90 -1.56 -9.17 -21.76
C GLY A 90 -0.78 -9.33 -20.45
N LEU A 91 -0.52 -10.57 -20.02
CA LEU A 91 0.26 -10.86 -18.82
C LEU A 91 1.70 -10.32 -18.91
N MET A 92 2.36 -10.48 -20.06
CA MET A 92 3.77 -10.11 -20.22
C MET A 92 4.00 -8.63 -20.46
N THR A 93 3.00 -7.94 -21.00
CA THR A 93 3.12 -6.53 -21.38
C THR A 93 2.35 -5.58 -20.49
N GLY A 94 1.43 -6.09 -19.67
CA GLY A 94 0.54 -5.28 -18.85
C GLY A 94 -0.57 -4.56 -19.65
N GLN A 95 -0.90 -5.07 -20.86
CA GLN A 95 -1.85 -4.45 -21.80
C GLN A 95 -3.15 -5.23 -21.89
#